data_9f2bbab9d559efa2cfad972dd4147408
#
_entry.id   9f2bbab9d559efa2cfad972dd4147408
#
_cell.length_a   1.000
_cell.length_b   1.000
_cell.length_c   1.000
_cell.angle_alpha   90.00
_cell.angle_beta   90.00
_cell.angle_gamma   90.00
#
_symmetry.space_group_name_H-M   'P 1'
#
loop_
_entity.id
_entity.type
_entity.pdbx_description
1 polymer ?
#
loop_
_entity_poly.entity_id
_entity_poly.type
_entity_poly.pdbx_seq_one_letter_code
_entity_poly.pdbx_strand_id
1 'polypeptide(L)'
;HIIGRTRDDAAGEAMDKAARAMGLDYPGGVNLDRVSKDGDPKSYNLPRPHVDGSEYDFSFSGLKTAAVNIIHNAKQKGEEISVPDLGASYIEAVVRCLRENTEKAALNFGFDKIVLAGGVSANSRLRAEMTDICKAHSWSLFMPELSLCGDPGLL
;
A
#
# COMPACT_ATOMS: atom_id res chain seq x y z
N HIS A 1 9.54 -4.19 -20.24
CA HIS A 1 8.91 -5.43 -19.79
C HIS A 1 8.17 -5.23 -18.46
N ILE A 2 7.00 -5.83 -18.38
CA ILE A 2 6.25 -5.92 -17.14
C ILE A 2 6.61 -7.24 -16.47
N ILE A 3 7.23 -7.16 -15.28
CA ILE A 3 7.67 -8.34 -14.53
C ILE A 3 6.58 -8.80 -13.55
N GLY A 4 5.91 -7.84 -12.92
CA GLY A 4 4.81 -8.11 -12.00
C GLY A 4 3.78 -7.00 -12.06
N ARG A 5 2.52 -7.35 -11.80
CA ARG A 5 1.41 -6.41 -11.81
C ARG A 5 0.30 -6.89 -10.86
N THR A 6 -0.59 -5.99 -10.51
CA THR A 6 -1.77 -6.39 -9.76
C THR A 6 -2.75 -7.14 -10.67
N ARG A 7 -3.41 -8.16 -10.12
CA ARG A 7 -4.43 -8.96 -10.80
C ARG A 7 -5.82 -8.33 -10.66
N ASP A 8 -5.96 -7.37 -9.79
CA ASP A 8 -7.21 -6.68 -9.51
C ASP A 8 -6.96 -5.19 -9.40
N ASP A 9 -7.37 -4.55 -8.29
CA ASP A 9 -7.19 -3.12 -8.12
C ASP A 9 -5.71 -2.74 -8.02
N ALA A 10 -5.32 -1.62 -8.61
CA ALA A 10 -4.02 -1.02 -8.37
C ALA A 10 -3.88 -0.66 -6.88
N ALA A 11 -2.64 -0.56 -6.39
CA ALA A 11 -2.38 -0.30 -4.98
C ALA A 11 -3.06 0.97 -4.47
N GLY A 12 -3.03 2.05 -5.26
CA GLY A 12 -3.71 3.30 -4.90
C GLY A 12 -5.22 3.14 -4.83
N GLU A 13 -5.80 2.44 -5.79
CA GLU A 13 -7.23 2.15 -5.83
C GLU A 13 -7.65 1.24 -4.66
N ALA A 14 -6.83 0.26 -4.31
CA ALA A 14 -7.07 -0.60 -3.16
C ALA A 14 -7.06 0.20 -1.86
N MET A 15 -6.15 1.15 -1.72
CA MET A 15 -6.10 2.04 -0.56
C MET A 15 -7.33 2.94 -0.47
N ASP A 16 -7.82 3.46 -1.61
CA ASP A 16 -9.04 4.28 -1.63
C ASP A 16 -10.27 3.48 -1.19
N LYS A 17 -10.38 2.24 -1.66
CA LYS A 17 -11.49 1.35 -1.27
C LYS A 17 -11.43 0.96 0.20
N ALA A 18 -10.24 0.68 0.72
CA ALA A 18 -10.05 0.37 2.14
C ALA A 18 -10.39 1.59 3.01
N ALA A 19 -9.96 2.78 2.62
CA ALA A 19 -10.26 4.01 3.31
C ALA A 19 -11.78 4.25 3.39
N ARG A 20 -12.49 4.02 2.30
CA ARG A 20 -13.95 4.12 2.26
C ARG A 20 -14.60 3.14 3.24
N ALA A 21 -14.13 1.90 3.27
CA ALA A 21 -14.64 0.88 4.20
C ALA A 21 -14.42 1.27 5.67
N MET A 22 -13.35 2.02 5.95
CA MET A 22 -13.04 2.54 7.29
C MET A 22 -13.82 3.82 7.64
N GLY A 23 -14.62 4.33 6.72
CA GLY A 23 -15.42 5.54 6.94
C GLY A 23 -14.68 6.85 6.65
N LEU A 24 -13.57 6.79 5.94
CA LEU A 24 -12.81 7.98 5.58
C LEU A 24 -13.36 8.63 4.30
N ASP A 25 -13.32 9.96 4.27
CA ASP A 25 -13.78 10.74 3.14
C ASP A 25 -12.80 10.69 1.96
N TYR A 26 -13.29 11.06 0.80
CA TYR A 26 -12.47 11.24 -0.40
C TYR A 26 -11.61 12.52 -0.27
N PRO A 27 -10.36 12.51 -0.69
CA PRO A 27 -9.64 11.38 -1.32
C PRO A 27 -9.18 10.35 -0.28
N GLY A 28 -9.60 9.10 -0.50
CA GLY A 28 -9.44 8.03 0.48
C GLY A 28 -7.99 7.73 0.83
N GLY A 29 -7.13 7.56 -0.17
CA GLY A 29 -5.72 7.25 0.04
C GLY A 29 -4.97 8.35 0.79
N VAL A 30 -5.26 9.61 0.50
CA VAL A 30 -4.67 10.76 1.19
C VAL A 30 -5.08 10.79 2.66
N ASN A 31 -6.38 10.60 2.92
CA ASN A 31 -6.90 10.59 4.28
C ASN A 31 -6.41 9.37 5.07
N LEU A 32 -6.32 8.22 4.41
CA LEU A 32 -5.75 7.01 5.02
C LEU A 32 -4.29 7.24 5.43
N ASP A 33 -3.48 7.82 4.56
CA ASP A 33 -2.09 8.15 4.86
C ASP A 33 -1.99 9.07 6.09
N ARG A 34 -2.83 10.12 6.10
CA ARG A 34 -2.83 11.10 7.18
C ARG A 34 -3.19 10.49 8.55
N VAL A 35 -4.29 9.74 8.62
CA VAL A 35 -4.75 9.18 9.91
C VAL A 35 -3.84 8.06 10.39
N SER A 36 -3.16 7.36 9.48
CA SER A 36 -2.31 6.22 9.81
C SER A 36 -0.97 6.60 10.42
N LYS A 37 -0.57 7.87 10.32
CA LYS A 37 0.70 8.34 10.90
C LYS A 37 0.75 8.15 12.42
N ASP A 38 -0.39 8.22 13.08
CA ASP A 38 -0.50 8.04 14.53
C ASP A 38 -0.87 6.61 14.92
N GLY A 39 -0.98 5.71 13.95
CA GLY A 39 -1.41 4.33 14.18
C GLY A 39 -0.26 3.36 14.36
N ASP A 40 -0.57 2.23 14.99
CA ASP A 40 0.37 1.12 15.16
C ASP A 40 0.20 0.12 14.02
N PRO A 41 1.21 -0.04 13.13
CA PRO A 41 1.09 -0.94 12.00
C PRO A 41 1.07 -2.42 12.39
N LYS A 42 1.31 -2.76 13.66
CA LYS A 42 1.30 -4.13 14.15
C LYS A 42 0.01 -4.50 14.89
N SER A 43 -0.94 -3.57 15.01
CA SER A 43 -2.17 -3.76 15.79
C SER A 43 -3.10 -4.81 15.19
N TYR A 44 -3.19 -4.86 13.87
CA TYR A 44 -4.08 -5.79 13.18
C TYR A 44 -3.26 -6.68 12.26
N ASN A 45 -3.58 -7.96 12.29
CA ASN A 45 -2.90 -8.96 11.46
C ASN A 45 -3.65 -9.10 10.15
N LEU A 46 -3.07 -8.60 9.07
CA LEU A 46 -3.63 -8.65 7.72
C LEU A 46 -2.83 -9.63 6.86
N PRO A 47 -3.51 -10.35 5.94
CA PRO A 47 -2.83 -11.30 5.08
C PRO A 47 -1.88 -10.60 4.12
N ARG A 48 -0.85 -11.32 3.66
CA ARG A 48 0.05 -10.81 2.65
C ARG A 48 -0.63 -10.88 1.28
N PRO A 49 -0.63 -9.81 0.48
CA PRO A 49 -1.09 -9.88 -0.90
C PRO A 49 -0.26 -10.90 -1.68
N HIS A 50 -0.94 -11.83 -2.35
CA HIS A 50 -0.27 -12.94 -3.01
C HIS A 50 -1.09 -13.41 -4.22
N VAL A 51 -0.41 -13.84 -5.28
CA VAL A 51 -1.01 -14.47 -6.45
C VAL A 51 -0.33 -15.82 -6.67
N ASP A 52 -1.10 -16.89 -6.57
CA ASP A 52 -0.59 -18.24 -6.78
C ASP A 52 -0.05 -18.39 -8.21
N GLY A 53 1.09 -19.04 -8.33
CA GLY A 53 1.73 -19.30 -9.62
C GLY A 53 2.43 -18.09 -10.22
N SER A 54 2.46 -16.96 -9.53
CA SER A 54 3.19 -15.78 -9.97
C SER A 54 4.08 -15.24 -8.85
N GLU A 55 5.33 -14.97 -9.19
CA GLU A 55 6.32 -14.51 -8.22
C GLU A 55 6.25 -13.01 -7.96
N TYR A 56 5.82 -12.23 -8.95
CA TYR A 56 5.89 -10.76 -8.90
C TYR A 56 4.54 -10.07 -8.99
N ASP A 57 3.47 -10.78 -9.31
CA ASP A 57 2.14 -10.19 -9.40
C ASP A 57 1.53 -9.97 -8.01
N PHE A 58 0.58 -9.03 -7.94
CA PHE A 58 -0.11 -8.65 -6.71
C PHE A 58 -1.60 -8.92 -6.82
N SER A 59 -2.25 -9.14 -5.69
CA SER A 59 -3.70 -9.08 -5.56
C SER A 59 -4.04 -8.41 -4.23
N PHE A 60 -4.75 -7.29 -4.29
CA PHE A 60 -5.09 -6.52 -3.10
C PHE A 60 -6.55 -6.72 -2.65
N SER A 61 -7.37 -7.45 -3.43
CA SER A 61 -8.77 -7.68 -3.09
C SER A 61 -8.94 -8.46 -1.78
N GLY A 62 -8.11 -9.49 -1.57
CA GLY A 62 -8.12 -10.26 -0.33
C GLY A 62 -7.75 -9.43 0.89
N LEU A 63 -6.86 -8.48 0.72
CA LEU A 63 -6.46 -7.56 1.78
C LEU A 63 -7.61 -6.63 2.17
N LYS A 64 -8.33 -6.09 1.18
CA LYS A 64 -9.52 -5.28 1.42
C LYS A 64 -10.61 -6.08 2.13
N THR A 65 -10.86 -7.31 1.69
CA THR A 65 -11.82 -8.20 2.30
C THR A 65 -11.48 -8.48 3.76
N ALA A 66 -10.21 -8.72 4.07
CA ALA A 66 -9.75 -8.94 5.44
C ALA A 66 -10.00 -7.71 6.32
N ALA A 67 -9.72 -6.51 5.80
CA ALA A 67 -9.99 -5.27 6.54
C ALA A 67 -11.49 -5.08 6.78
N VAL A 68 -12.32 -5.31 5.78
CA VAL A 68 -13.79 -5.23 5.90
C VAL A 68 -14.30 -6.22 6.94
N ASN A 69 -13.77 -7.44 6.96
CA ASN A 69 -14.15 -8.45 7.94
C ASN A 69 -13.77 -8.05 9.36
N ILE A 70 -12.61 -7.44 9.56
CA ILE A 70 -12.20 -6.91 10.88
C ILE A 70 -13.20 -5.87 11.38
N ILE A 71 -13.61 -4.94 10.53
CA ILE A 71 -14.59 -3.90 10.85
C ILE A 71 -15.93 -4.52 11.21
N HIS A 72 -16.39 -5.46 10.37
CA HIS A 72 -17.67 -6.12 10.53
C HIS A 72 -17.75 -6.94 11.83
N ASN A 73 -16.70 -7.72 12.12
CA ASN A 73 -16.61 -8.55 13.31
C ASN A 73 -16.59 -7.69 14.58
N ALA A 74 -15.85 -6.57 14.57
CA ALA A 74 -15.83 -5.65 15.69
C ALA A 74 -17.21 -5.08 15.95
N LYS A 75 -17.92 -4.67 14.91
CA LYS A 75 -19.28 -4.15 15.01
C LYS A 75 -20.26 -5.16 15.61
N GLN A 76 -20.18 -6.43 15.19
CA GLN A 76 -21.02 -7.50 15.73
C GLN A 76 -20.77 -7.76 17.21
N LYS A 77 -19.54 -7.60 17.66
CA LYS A 77 -19.16 -7.77 19.08
C LYS A 77 -19.41 -6.53 19.93
N GLY A 78 -19.89 -5.44 19.33
CA GLY A 78 -20.03 -4.16 20.02
C GLY A 78 -18.71 -3.48 20.35
N GLU A 79 -17.63 -3.86 19.67
CA GLU A 79 -16.31 -3.26 19.83
C GLU A 79 -16.08 -2.20 18.74
N GLU A 80 -15.27 -1.21 19.06
CA GLU A 80 -14.83 -0.21 18.08
C GLU A 80 -13.47 -0.58 17.53
N ILE A 81 -13.26 -0.34 16.23
CA ILE A 81 -11.93 -0.44 15.66
C ILE A 81 -11.18 0.88 15.85
N SER A 82 -9.85 0.78 15.90
CA SER A 82 -9.00 1.97 15.81
C SER A 82 -8.67 2.21 14.34
N VAL A 83 -9.27 3.25 13.75
CA VAL A 83 -9.03 3.60 12.33
C VAL A 83 -7.56 3.93 12.09
N PRO A 84 -6.86 4.73 12.93
CA PRO A 84 -5.42 4.93 12.74
C PRO A 84 -4.63 3.64 12.74
N ASP A 85 -4.91 2.72 13.65
CA ASP A 85 -4.19 1.45 13.75
C ASP A 85 -4.51 0.51 12.59
N LEU A 86 -5.78 0.39 12.22
CA LEU A 86 -6.17 -0.44 11.07
C LEU A 86 -5.60 0.13 9.78
N GLY A 87 -5.65 1.45 9.61
CA GLY A 87 -5.06 2.13 8.46
C GLY A 87 -3.56 1.90 8.38
N ALA A 88 -2.84 2.04 9.48
CA ALA A 88 -1.40 1.80 9.53
C ALA A 88 -1.06 0.35 9.21
N SER A 89 -1.83 -0.60 9.73
CA SER A 89 -1.65 -2.03 9.45
C SER A 89 -1.91 -2.36 7.98
N TYR A 90 -2.94 -1.75 7.38
CA TYR A 90 -3.26 -1.92 5.97
C TYR A 90 -2.16 -1.37 5.07
N ILE A 91 -1.73 -0.13 5.32
CA ILE A 91 -0.64 0.50 4.55
C ILE A 91 0.63 -0.34 4.66
N GLU A 92 0.98 -0.81 5.86
CA GLU A 92 2.18 -1.62 6.06
C GLU A 92 2.13 -2.93 5.24
N ALA A 93 0.97 -3.58 5.17
CA ALA A 93 0.81 -4.80 4.37
C ALA A 93 1.02 -4.52 2.87
N VAL A 94 0.46 -3.43 2.35
CA VAL A 94 0.64 -3.02 0.95
C VAL A 94 2.09 -2.65 0.67
N VAL A 95 2.68 -1.81 1.52
CA VAL A 95 4.05 -1.32 1.35
C VAL A 95 5.06 -2.47 1.42
N ARG A 96 4.89 -3.37 2.36
CA ARG A 96 5.75 -4.55 2.49
C ARG A 96 5.72 -5.40 1.23
N CYS A 97 4.53 -5.64 0.69
CA CYS A 97 4.38 -6.41 -0.54
C CYS A 97 5.09 -5.74 -1.72
N LEU A 98 4.87 -4.44 -1.90
CA LEU A 98 5.50 -3.68 -2.98
C LEU A 98 7.01 -3.65 -2.83
N ARG A 99 7.52 -3.42 -1.62
CA ARG A 99 8.94 -3.41 -1.33
C ARG A 99 9.60 -4.75 -1.64
N GLU A 100 9.06 -5.82 -1.09
CA GLU A 100 9.64 -7.17 -1.25
C GLU A 100 9.66 -7.59 -2.72
N ASN A 101 8.58 -7.36 -3.44
CA ASN A 101 8.52 -7.72 -4.85
C ASN A 101 9.45 -6.86 -5.71
N THR A 102 9.57 -5.57 -5.41
CA THR A 102 10.49 -4.67 -6.11
C THR A 102 11.93 -5.08 -5.87
N GLU A 103 12.29 -5.32 -4.62
CA GLU A 103 13.65 -5.73 -4.26
C GLU A 103 14.02 -7.06 -4.94
N LYS A 104 13.13 -8.02 -4.85
CA LYS A 104 13.31 -9.34 -5.46
C LYS A 104 13.48 -9.26 -6.97
N ALA A 105 12.61 -8.49 -7.64
CA ALA A 105 12.70 -8.32 -9.09
C ALA A 105 14.00 -7.62 -9.51
N ALA A 106 14.36 -6.55 -8.81
CA ALA A 106 15.58 -5.81 -9.12
C ALA A 106 16.84 -6.68 -8.95
N LEU A 107 16.90 -7.47 -7.89
CA LEU A 107 18.02 -8.38 -7.65
C LEU A 107 18.06 -9.51 -8.69
N ASN A 108 16.92 -10.10 -9.02
CA ASN A 108 16.87 -11.24 -9.95
C ASN A 108 17.16 -10.83 -11.40
N PHE A 109 16.79 -9.60 -11.80
CA PHE A 109 16.97 -9.13 -13.18
C PHE A 109 18.12 -8.13 -13.34
N GLY A 110 18.81 -7.79 -12.25
CA GLY A 110 19.96 -6.89 -12.30
C GLY A 110 19.58 -5.43 -12.55
N PHE A 111 18.40 -4.99 -12.16
CA PHE A 111 17.99 -3.60 -12.29
C PHE A 111 18.59 -2.74 -11.19
N ASP A 112 18.95 -1.50 -11.53
CA ASP A 112 19.49 -0.52 -10.58
C ASP A 112 18.70 0.79 -10.57
N LYS A 113 17.60 0.85 -11.31
CA LYS A 113 16.72 2.02 -11.39
C LYS A 113 15.30 1.62 -11.05
N ILE A 114 14.72 2.33 -10.10
CA ILE A 114 13.35 2.10 -9.63
C ILE A 114 12.54 3.36 -9.89
N VAL A 115 11.37 3.19 -10.51
CA VAL A 115 10.44 4.29 -10.76
C VAL A 115 9.16 4.03 -9.97
N LEU A 116 8.80 4.98 -9.12
CA LEU A 116 7.56 4.95 -8.37
C LEU A 116 6.58 5.92 -9.01
N ALA A 117 5.44 5.41 -9.46
CA ALA A 117 4.46 6.19 -10.22
C ALA A 117 3.02 5.86 -9.80
N GLY A 118 2.06 6.65 -10.27
CA GLY A 118 0.65 6.47 -9.97
C GLY A 118 0.23 7.08 -8.63
N GLY A 119 -1.05 6.90 -8.26
CA GLY A 119 -1.61 7.50 -7.05
C GLY A 119 -0.93 7.05 -5.77
N VAL A 120 -0.50 5.78 -5.71
CA VAL A 120 0.19 5.23 -4.53
C VAL A 120 1.52 5.91 -4.26
N SER A 121 2.13 6.55 -5.27
CA SER A 121 3.41 7.23 -5.12
C SER A 121 3.36 8.42 -4.14
N ALA A 122 2.17 8.91 -3.80
CA ALA A 122 1.98 9.95 -2.80
C ALA A 122 2.02 9.43 -1.36
N ASN A 123 1.89 8.11 -1.16
CA ASN A 123 1.86 7.53 0.17
C ASN A 123 3.19 7.74 0.89
N SER A 124 3.16 8.37 2.07
CA SER A 124 4.37 8.74 2.79
C SER A 124 5.17 7.52 3.27
N ARG A 125 4.49 6.47 3.72
CA ARG A 125 5.17 5.27 4.20
C ARG A 125 5.85 4.52 3.05
N LEU A 126 5.18 4.42 1.91
CA LEU A 126 5.78 3.80 0.72
C LEU A 126 7.01 4.58 0.24
N ARG A 127 6.93 5.91 0.20
CA ARG A 127 8.07 6.75 -0.18
C ARG A 127 9.27 6.52 0.73
N ALA A 128 9.04 6.49 2.04
CA ALA A 128 10.10 6.26 3.03
C ALA A 128 10.74 4.89 2.82
N GLU A 129 9.93 3.84 2.68
CA GLU A 129 10.42 2.47 2.52
C GLU A 129 11.21 2.29 1.22
N MET A 130 10.69 2.81 0.12
CA MET A 130 11.38 2.69 -1.18
C MET A 130 12.68 3.49 -1.21
N THR A 131 12.72 4.64 -0.55
CA THR A 131 13.94 5.41 -0.39
C THR A 131 14.99 4.60 0.37
N ASP A 132 14.59 3.96 1.46
CA ASP A 132 15.51 3.16 2.29
C ASP A 132 16.10 1.98 1.53
N ILE A 133 15.28 1.19 0.82
CA ILE A 133 15.81 0.03 0.08
C ILE A 133 16.69 0.44 -1.10
N CYS A 134 16.34 1.51 -1.79
CA CYS A 134 17.15 1.99 -2.90
C CYS A 134 18.49 2.51 -2.39
N LYS A 135 18.51 3.18 -1.26
CA LYS A 135 19.74 3.64 -0.64
C LYS A 135 20.63 2.47 -0.17
N ALA A 136 20.00 1.44 0.42
CA ALA A 136 20.73 0.25 0.88
C ALA A 136 21.41 -0.51 -0.25
N HIS A 137 20.79 -0.56 -1.44
CA HIS A 137 21.32 -1.26 -2.59
C HIS A 137 22.08 -0.37 -3.58
N SER A 138 22.19 0.92 -3.30
CA SER A 138 22.76 1.93 -4.20
C SER A 138 22.00 2.03 -5.54
N TRP A 139 20.71 1.84 -5.50
CA TRP A 139 19.82 2.00 -6.66
C TRP A 139 19.36 3.45 -6.76
N SER A 140 19.06 3.88 -7.99
CA SER A 140 18.45 5.18 -8.25
C SER A 140 16.93 5.09 -8.12
N LEU A 141 16.33 6.01 -7.38
CA LEU A 141 14.89 6.07 -7.19
C LEU A 141 14.34 7.35 -7.84
N PHE A 142 13.34 7.18 -8.69
CA PHE A 142 12.64 8.27 -9.36
C PHE A 142 11.19 8.31 -8.88
N MET A 143 10.78 9.44 -8.33
CA MET A 143 9.43 9.66 -7.81
C MET A 143 8.89 10.99 -8.31
N PRO A 144 7.56 11.10 -8.58
CA PRO A 144 6.99 12.40 -8.89
C PRO A 144 7.01 13.32 -7.67
N GLU A 145 6.96 14.62 -7.90
CA GLU A 145 6.82 15.60 -6.84
C GLU A 145 5.46 15.43 -6.15
N LEU A 146 5.43 15.63 -4.82
CA LEU A 146 4.20 15.46 -4.04
C LEU A 146 3.06 16.36 -4.49
N SER A 147 3.37 17.56 -4.95
CA SER A 147 2.36 18.50 -5.48
C SER A 147 1.64 17.95 -6.69
N LEU A 148 2.32 17.14 -7.54
CA LEU A 148 1.73 16.53 -8.73
C LEU A 148 0.92 15.27 -8.39
N CYS A 149 1.45 14.40 -7.55
CA CYS A 149 0.77 13.15 -7.21
C CYS A 149 -0.35 13.32 -6.19
N GLY A 150 -0.40 14.46 -5.51
CA GLY A 150 -1.48 14.81 -4.59
C GLY A 150 -2.66 15.53 -5.23
N ASP A 151 -2.60 15.84 -6.52
CA ASP A 151 -3.67 16.54 -7.26
C ASP A 151 -4.62 15.50 -7.87
N PRO A 152 -5.89 15.42 -7.42
CA PRO A 152 -6.85 14.46 -7.97
C PRO A 152 -7.08 14.63 -9.48
N GLY A 153 -6.89 15.83 -10.01
CA GLY A 153 -7.03 16.10 -11.44
C GLY A 153 -5.94 15.47 -12.29
N LEU A 154 -4.84 15.07 -11.71
CA LEU A 154 -3.71 14.43 -12.39
C LEU A 154 -3.69 12.90 -12.22
N LEU A 155 -4.54 12.39 -11.38
CA LEU A 155 -4.68 10.95 -11.11
C LEU A 155 -5.88 10.32 -11.85
#